data_95e8bda0f7645cebf9ab79865cce4b42
#
_entry.id   95e8bda0f7645cebf9ab79865cce4b42
#
_cell.length_a   1.000
_cell.length_b   1.000
_cell.length_c   1.000
_cell.angle_alpha   90.00
_cell.angle_beta   90.00
_cell.angle_gamma   90.00
#
_symmetry.space_group_name_H-M   'P 1'
#
loop_
_entity.id
_entity.type
_entity.pdbx_description
1 polymer ?
#
loop_
_entity_poly.entity_id
_entity_poly.type
_entity_poly.pdbx_seq_one_letter_code
_entity_poly.pdbx_strand_id
1 'polypeptide(L)'
;MYKLIFLTLLSANLYSEDSILSINKLIKNNLNFVQTTDSGSKEINSKGTLHRNKDFIEIKIDFPNKEKYIIRDSIIEIYDYEFNQSQIIEINDENFFIFDFLTDGIDADEINNMNKNSFTVVKNDNQFFISIISDSSFSISYNDNMDYKNRIVFEVL
;
A
#
# COMPACT_ATOMS: atom_id res chain seq x y z
N MET A 1 -1.57 35.16 -25.26
CA MET A 1 -1.80 33.70 -25.33
C MET A 1 -0.90 32.88 -24.39
N TYR A 2 0.30 33.32 -24.03
CA TYR A 2 1.24 32.59 -23.18
C TYR A 2 0.90 32.56 -21.66
N LYS A 3 0.10 33.51 -21.15
CA LYS A 3 -0.29 33.53 -19.72
C LYS A 3 -1.27 32.43 -19.29
N LEU A 4 -2.09 31.94 -20.24
CA LEU A 4 -3.10 30.89 -19.92
C LEU A 4 -2.48 29.50 -19.75
N ILE A 5 -1.41 29.20 -20.51
CA ILE A 5 -0.70 27.90 -20.44
C ILE A 5 0.08 27.77 -19.14
N PHE A 6 0.63 28.89 -18.61
CA PHE A 6 1.36 28.87 -17.35
C PHE A 6 0.45 28.61 -16.14
N LEU A 7 -0.80 29.12 -16.18
CA LEU A 7 -1.78 28.92 -15.12
C LEU A 7 -2.29 27.45 -15.04
N THR A 8 -2.42 26.80 -16.19
CA THR A 8 -2.85 25.38 -16.22
C THR A 8 -1.77 24.42 -15.76
N LEU A 9 -0.50 24.71 -15.99
CA LEU A 9 0.63 23.93 -15.46
C LEU A 9 0.77 24.08 -13.94
N LEU A 10 0.52 25.28 -13.41
CA LEU A 10 0.54 25.48 -11.94
C LEU A 10 -0.61 24.73 -11.25
N SER A 11 -1.80 24.70 -11.86
CA SER A 11 -2.95 23.99 -11.27
C SER A 11 -2.77 22.46 -11.29
N ALA A 12 -2.13 21.91 -12.30
CA ALA A 12 -1.83 20.47 -12.36
C ALA A 12 -0.87 20.02 -11.22
N ASN A 13 0.15 20.83 -10.93
CA ASN A 13 1.09 20.52 -9.84
C ASN A 13 0.44 20.64 -8.44
N LEU A 14 -0.46 21.61 -8.23
CA LEU A 14 -1.17 21.77 -6.96
C LEU A 14 -2.08 20.57 -6.65
N TYR A 15 -2.78 20.04 -7.65
CA TYR A 15 -3.62 18.85 -7.48
C TYR A 15 -2.80 17.57 -7.18
N SER A 16 -1.54 17.52 -7.60
CA SER A 16 -0.66 16.38 -7.38
C SER A 16 -0.20 16.30 -5.93
N GLU A 17 0.25 17.41 -5.35
CA GLU A 17 0.70 17.47 -3.95
C GLU A 17 -0.42 17.14 -2.96
N ASP A 18 -1.64 17.61 -3.19
CA ASP A 18 -2.80 17.34 -2.34
C ASP A 18 -3.15 15.84 -2.28
N SER A 19 -3.02 15.12 -3.39
CA SER A 19 -3.33 13.68 -3.43
C SER A 19 -2.28 12.84 -2.71
N ILE A 20 -1.00 13.19 -2.86
CA ILE A 20 0.10 12.53 -2.13
C ILE A 20 -0.05 12.80 -0.62
N LEU A 21 -0.32 14.05 -0.25
CA LEU A 21 -0.53 14.41 1.15
C LEU A 21 -1.74 13.65 1.74
N SER A 22 -2.81 13.48 0.96
CA SER A 22 -4.00 12.76 1.38
C SER A 22 -3.70 11.28 1.61
N ILE A 23 -3.02 10.59 0.69
CA ILE A 23 -2.67 9.17 0.87
C ILE A 23 -1.70 9.00 2.04
N ASN A 24 -0.68 9.84 2.16
CA ASN A 24 0.27 9.81 3.28
C ASN A 24 -0.38 10.08 4.64
N LYS A 25 -1.51 10.80 4.66
CA LYS A 25 -2.32 10.96 5.85
C LYS A 25 -3.16 9.71 6.15
N LEU A 26 -3.77 9.10 5.13
CA LEU A 26 -4.60 7.90 5.29
C LEU A 26 -3.79 6.72 5.83
N ILE A 27 -2.62 6.46 5.29
CA ILE A 27 -1.77 5.33 5.71
C ILE A 27 -1.29 5.44 7.16
N LYS A 28 -1.28 6.63 7.77
CA LYS A 28 -0.87 6.83 9.18
C LYS A 28 -1.91 6.40 10.20
N ASN A 29 -3.11 6.03 9.76
CA ASN A 29 -4.17 5.56 10.64
C ASN A 29 -4.08 4.05 10.88
N ASN A 30 -4.87 3.57 11.83
CA ASN A 30 -5.21 2.15 11.91
C ASN A 30 -6.19 1.83 10.78
N LEU A 31 -6.00 0.69 10.13
CA LEU A 31 -6.73 0.36 8.90
C LEU A 31 -7.32 -1.04 8.99
N ASN A 32 -8.52 -1.21 8.43
CA ASN A 32 -8.98 -2.50 7.94
C ASN A 32 -8.46 -2.71 6.52
N PHE A 33 -8.29 -3.95 6.10
CA PHE A 33 -8.00 -4.25 4.71
C PHE A 33 -8.71 -5.50 4.20
N VAL A 34 -8.97 -5.50 2.90
CA VAL A 34 -9.37 -6.68 2.12
C VAL A 34 -8.43 -6.78 0.94
N GLN A 35 -7.78 -7.92 0.80
CA GLN A 35 -6.93 -8.25 -0.35
C GLN A 35 -7.63 -9.29 -1.22
N THR A 36 -7.63 -9.07 -2.52
CA THR A 36 -8.04 -10.03 -3.54
C THR A 36 -6.83 -10.37 -4.39
N THR A 37 -6.53 -11.66 -4.52
CA THR A 37 -5.46 -12.19 -5.39
C THR A 37 -6.10 -13.07 -6.45
N ASP A 38 -5.92 -12.71 -7.72
CA ASP A 38 -6.41 -13.45 -8.89
C ASP A 38 -5.25 -14.11 -9.63
N SER A 39 -5.23 -15.43 -9.62
CA SER A 39 -4.25 -16.26 -10.35
C SER A 39 -4.71 -16.62 -11.77
N GLY A 40 -5.82 -16.06 -12.25
CA GLY A 40 -6.47 -16.39 -13.52
C GLY A 40 -7.32 -17.68 -13.46
N SER A 41 -7.01 -18.60 -12.57
CA SER A 41 -7.78 -19.85 -12.35
C SER A 41 -8.58 -19.83 -11.05
N LYS A 42 -8.17 -19.02 -10.09
CA LYS A 42 -8.77 -18.93 -8.75
C LYS A 42 -8.58 -17.52 -8.18
N GLU A 43 -9.64 -17.03 -7.57
CA GLU A 43 -9.61 -15.84 -6.73
C GLU A 43 -9.52 -16.23 -5.26
N ILE A 44 -8.59 -15.62 -4.54
CA ILE A 44 -8.40 -15.78 -3.10
C ILE A 44 -8.61 -14.42 -2.44
N ASN A 45 -9.43 -14.40 -1.41
CA ASN A 45 -9.67 -13.21 -0.61
C ASN A 45 -9.03 -13.36 0.77
N SER A 46 -8.36 -12.31 1.23
CA SER A 46 -7.83 -12.18 2.59
C SER A 46 -8.37 -10.91 3.23
N LYS A 47 -8.54 -10.93 4.55
CA LYS A 47 -8.96 -9.75 5.29
C LYS A 47 -8.24 -9.67 6.62
N GLY A 48 -8.07 -8.45 7.11
CA GLY A 48 -7.41 -8.24 8.37
C GLY A 48 -7.39 -6.77 8.78
N THR A 49 -6.55 -6.49 9.77
CA THR A 49 -6.37 -5.16 10.35
C THR A 49 -4.89 -4.80 10.41
N LEU A 50 -4.62 -3.50 10.32
CA LEU A 50 -3.32 -2.91 10.55
C LEU A 50 -3.44 -1.93 11.71
N HIS A 51 -2.65 -2.16 12.76
CA HIS A 51 -2.56 -1.27 13.92
C HIS A 51 -1.17 -0.67 14.02
N ARG A 52 -1.13 0.65 14.20
CA ARG A 52 0.10 1.40 14.40
C ARG A 52 0.34 1.60 15.89
N ASN A 53 1.48 1.13 16.34
CA ASN A 53 2.02 1.40 17.65
C ASN A 53 3.20 2.36 17.53
N LYS A 54 3.68 2.86 18.66
CA LYS A 54 4.79 3.82 18.67
C LYS A 54 6.06 3.28 17.99
N ASP A 55 6.37 1.99 18.22
CA ASP A 55 7.65 1.39 17.86
C ASP A 55 7.51 0.24 16.84
N PHE A 56 6.29 -0.06 16.37
CA PHE A 56 6.04 -1.13 15.40
C PHE A 56 4.67 -1.01 14.73
N ILE A 57 4.52 -1.68 13.59
CA ILE A 57 3.24 -1.88 12.93
C ILE A 57 2.84 -3.34 13.13
N GLU A 58 1.61 -3.57 13.58
CA GLU A 58 1.02 -4.89 13.70
C GLU A 58 -0.01 -5.09 12.58
N ILE A 59 0.14 -6.14 11.79
CA ILE A 59 -0.84 -6.57 10.79
C ILE A 59 -1.38 -7.91 11.24
N LYS A 60 -2.70 -8.02 11.34
CA LYS A 60 -3.40 -9.28 11.62
C LYS A 60 -4.20 -9.68 10.40
N ILE A 61 -4.01 -10.90 9.94
CA ILE A 61 -4.86 -11.55 8.96
C ILE A 61 -5.83 -12.46 9.72
N ASP A 62 -7.13 -12.25 9.51
CA ASP A 62 -8.19 -13.01 10.17
C ASP A 62 -8.74 -14.11 9.28
N PHE A 63 -8.55 -13.99 7.97
CA PHE A 63 -9.05 -14.92 6.97
C PHE A 63 -8.14 -14.90 5.71
N PRO A 64 -7.87 -16.02 5.01
CA PRO A 64 -8.36 -17.38 5.29
C PRO A 64 -7.67 -18.03 6.49
N ASN A 65 -6.38 -17.82 6.69
CA ASN A 65 -5.59 -18.33 7.79
C ASN A 65 -5.29 -17.19 8.77
N LYS A 66 -5.21 -17.53 10.04
CA LYS A 66 -4.88 -16.52 11.06
C LYS A 66 -3.37 -16.35 11.17
N GLU A 67 -2.91 -15.17 10.80
CA GLU A 67 -1.51 -14.78 10.85
C GLU A 67 -1.35 -13.42 11.52
N LYS A 68 -0.19 -13.18 12.07
CA LYS A 68 0.20 -11.87 12.61
C LYS A 68 1.60 -11.51 12.14
N TYR A 69 1.74 -10.30 11.65
CA TYR A 69 3.01 -9.71 11.25
C TYR A 69 3.31 -8.54 12.20
N ILE A 70 4.52 -8.49 12.70
CA ILE A 70 5.04 -7.34 13.45
C ILE A 70 6.22 -6.78 12.68
N ILE A 71 6.06 -5.56 12.19
CA ILE A 71 7.07 -4.84 11.43
C ILE A 71 7.75 -3.87 12.38
N ARG A 72 9.05 -4.01 12.54
CA ARG A 72 9.86 -3.19 13.44
C ARG A 72 11.21 -2.95 12.80
N ASP A 73 11.55 -1.68 12.61
CA ASP A 73 12.78 -1.28 11.91
C ASP A 73 12.93 -2.01 10.56
N SER A 74 13.94 -2.86 10.42
CA SER A 74 14.25 -3.62 9.20
C SER A 74 13.88 -5.10 9.30
N ILE A 75 12.99 -5.48 10.23
CA ILE A 75 12.60 -6.89 10.41
C ILE A 75 11.07 -7.04 10.42
N ILE A 76 10.63 -8.21 9.94
CA ILE A 76 9.25 -8.68 10.04
C ILE A 76 9.25 -9.96 10.86
N GLU A 77 8.54 -9.96 11.99
CA GLU A 77 8.23 -11.17 12.73
C GLU A 77 6.87 -11.69 12.25
N ILE A 78 6.81 -12.92 11.78
CA ILE A 78 5.59 -13.55 11.29
C ILE A 78 5.19 -14.66 12.24
N TYR A 79 3.94 -14.65 12.68
CA TYR A 79 3.33 -15.68 13.53
C TYR A 79 2.19 -16.33 12.76
N ASP A 80 2.32 -17.62 12.50
CA ASP A 80 1.27 -18.46 11.94
C ASP A 80 0.59 -19.20 13.10
N TYR A 81 -0.67 -18.84 13.36
CA TYR A 81 -1.42 -19.45 14.47
C TYR A 81 -1.97 -20.82 14.14
N GLU A 82 -2.13 -21.17 12.86
CA GLU A 82 -2.63 -22.47 12.44
C GLU A 82 -1.58 -23.57 12.65
N PHE A 83 -0.33 -23.27 12.29
CA PHE A 83 0.79 -24.21 12.45
C PHE A 83 1.57 -23.98 13.74
N ASN A 84 1.21 -22.97 14.54
CA ASN A 84 1.93 -22.57 15.75
C ASN A 84 3.44 -22.36 15.50
N GLN A 85 3.74 -21.62 14.41
CA GLN A 85 5.10 -21.35 13.97
C GLN A 85 5.38 -19.86 13.95
N SER A 86 6.65 -19.51 14.11
CA SER A 86 7.10 -18.11 13.92
C SER A 86 8.38 -18.10 13.11
N GLN A 87 8.55 -17.02 12.34
CA GLN A 87 9.76 -16.74 11.58
C GLN A 87 10.09 -15.26 11.63
N ILE A 88 11.36 -14.94 11.45
CA ILE A 88 11.85 -13.57 11.35
C ILE A 88 12.46 -13.40 9.95
N ILE A 89 12.08 -12.34 9.26
CA ILE A 89 12.57 -12.01 7.92
C ILE A 89 13.19 -10.60 8.00
N GLU A 90 14.38 -10.44 7.45
CA GLU A 90 14.97 -9.12 7.24
C GLU A 90 14.33 -8.48 6.00
N ILE A 91 13.88 -7.22 6.15
CA ILE A 91 13.38 -6.41 5.04
C ILE A 91 14.60 -6.02 4.20
N ASN A 92 14.65 -6.51 2.96
CA ASN A 92 15.61 -6.07 1.96
C ASN A 92 14.86 -5.41 0.79
N ASP A 93 15.53 -4.52 0.07
CA ASP A 93 14.91 -3.61 -0.92
C ASP A 93 14.14 -4.31 -2.07
N GLU A 94 14.28 -5.63 -2.22
CA GLU A 94 13.77 -6.30 -3.42
C GLU A 94 12.31 -6.74 -3.37
N ASN A 95 11.70 -6.91 -2.16
CA ASN A 95 10.42 -7.63 -2.07
C ASN A 95 9.32 -6.97 -1.21
N PHE A 96 9.51 -5.77 -0.66
CA PHE A 96 8.61 -5.29 0.39
C PHE A 96 8.01 -3.89 0.18
N PHE A 97 7.78 -3.47 -1.08
CA PHE A 97 7.19 -2.16 -1.37
C PHE A 97 5.95 -1.85 -0.52
N ILE A 98 5.04 -2.83 -0.33
CA ILE A 98 3.81 -2.61 0.48
C ILE A 98 4.17 -2.24 1.92
N PHE A 99 5.18 -2.86 2.50
CA PHE A 99 5.61 -2.56 3.88
C PHE A 99 6.30 -1.20 3.96
N ASP A 100 7.19 -0.88 3.02
CA ASP A 100 7.83 0.43 2.91
C ASP A 100 6.78 1.52 2.75
N PHE A 101 5.82 1.32 1.82
CA PHE A 101 4.71 2.23 1.62
C PHE A 101 3.89 2.44 2.89
N LEU A 102 3.55 1.36 3.58
CA LEU A 102 2.79 1.45 4.83
C LEU A 102 3.61 2.08 5.96
N THR A 103 4.93 2.01 5.94
CA THR A 103 5.82 2.57 6.96
C THR A 103 6.13 4.04 6.70
N ASP A 104 6.62 4.35 5.52
CA ASP A 104 7.23 5.64 5.18
C ASP A 104 6.32 6.52 4.31
N GLY A 105 5.37 5.92 3.58
CA GLY A 105 4.51 6.61 2.63
C GLY A 105 5.11 6.62 1.23
N ILE A 106 4.76 7.65 0.46
CA ILE A 106 5.21 7.85 -0.92
C ILE A 106 5.82 9.23 -1.03
N ASP A 107 6.97 9.29 -1.68
CA ASP A 107 7.59 10.52 -2.10
C ASP A 107 7.16 10.92 -3.51
N ALA A 108 7.14 12.22 -3.79
CA ALA A 108 6.66 12.76 -5.07
C ALA A 108 7.52 12.33 -6.27
N ASP A 109 8.80 12.05 -6.04
CA ASP A 109 9.77 11.62 -7.05
C ASP A 109 9.63 10.13 -7.44
N GLU A 110 8.93 9.33 -6.65
CA GLU A 110 8.60 7.92 -6.95
C GLU A 110 7.43 7.79 -7.93
N ILE A 111 6.71 8.88 -8.23
CA ILE A 111 5.47 8.84 -9.02
C ILE A 111 5.74 9.04 -10.50
N ASN A 112 5.32 8.06 -11.31
CA ASN A 112 5.50 8.12 -12.76
C ASN A 112 4.31 8.72 -13.51
N ASN A 113 3.09 8.41 -13.08
CA ASN A 113 1.87 8.93 -13.69
C ASN A 113 0.88 9.33 -12.62
N MET A 114 0.21 10.45 -12.82
CA MET A 114 -0.73 11.00 -11.88
C MET A 114 -2.01 11.46 -12.52
N ASN A 115 -3.13 11.05 -11.94
CA ASN A 115 -4.46 11.58 -12.17
C ASN A 115 -4.97 12.21 -10.86
N LYS A 116 -6.14 12.83 -10.88
CA LYS A 116 -6.71 13.53 -9.73
C LYS A 116 -6.76 12.69 -8.44
N ASN A 117 -7.07 11.40 -8.53
CA ASN A 117 -7.25 10.51 -7.37
C ASN A 117 -6.44 9.20 -7.49
N SER A 118 -5.55 9.10 -8.43
CA SER A 118 -4.76 7.88 -8.65
C SER A 118 -3.38 8.20 -9.21
N PHE A 119 -2.42 7.38 -8.87
CA PHE A 119 -1.06 7.48 -9.38
C PHE A 119 -0.39 6.12 -9.43
N THR A 120 0.68 6.06 -10.23
CA THR A 120 1.48 4.88 -10.41
C THR A 120 2.87 5.12 -9.83
N VAL A 121 3.32 4.17 -9.02
CA VAL A 121 4.68 4.11 -8.49
C VAL A 121 5.39 2.92 -9.14
N VAL A 122 6.66 3.10 -9.55
CA VAL A 122 7.51 2.01 -10.03
C VAL A 122 8.68 1.85 -9.08
N LYS A 123 8.81 0.66 -8.51
CA LYS A 123 9.91 0.31 -7.62
C LYS A 123 10.41 -1.10 -7.95
N ASN A 124 11.71 -1.24 -8.20
CA ASN A 124 12.36 -2.51 -8.54
C ASN A 124 11.65 -3.25 -9.70
N ASP A 125 11.39 -2.54 -10.80
CA ASP A 125 10.67 -3.03 -12.00
C ASP A 125 9.20 -3.45 -11.76
N ASN A 126 8.70 -3.36 -10.54
CA ASN A 126 7.30 -3.60 -10.22
C ASN A 126 6.50 -2.31 -10.29
N GLN A 127 5.29 -2.41 -10.84
CA GLN A 127 4.37 -1.28 -10.97
C GLN A 127 3.24 -1.42 -9.96
N PHE A 128 3.04 -0.36 -9.17
CA PHE A 128 1.96 -0.27 -8.18
C PHE A 128 1.01 0.86 -8.58
N PHE A 129 -0.25 0.51 -8.72
CA PHE A 129 -1.31 1.48 -8.99
C PHE A 129 -2.07 1.78 -7.70
N ILE A 130 -2.02 3.05 -7.27
CA ILE A 130 -2.63 3.52 -6.03
C ILE A 130 -3.81 4.42 -6.39
N SER A 131 -4.94 4.22 -5.73
CA SER A 131 -6.16 5.00 -5.96
C SER A 131 -6.81 5.40 -4.65
N ILE A 132 -7.07 6.69 -4.47
CA ILE A 132 -7.88 7.23 -3.38
C ILE A 132 -9.34 6.99 -3.74
N ILE A 133 -10.05 6.23 -2.93
CA ILE A 133 -11.46 5.86 -3.14
C ILE A 133 -12.37 6.89 -2.45
N SER A 134 -12.01 7.28 -1.23
CA SER A 134 -12.74 8.27 -0.42
C SER A 134 -11.80 8.95 0.57
N ASP A 135 -12.31 9.84 1.39
CA ASP A 135 -11.56 10.51 2.46
C ASP A 135 -11.08 9.55 3.57
N SER A 136 -11.57 8.30 3.58
CA SER A 136 -11.20 7.26 4.56
C SER A 136 -10.70 5.97 3.93
N SER A 137 -10.59 5.87 2.61
CA SER A 137 -10.23 4.62 1.95
C SER A 137 -9.39 4.81 0.68
N PHE A 138 -8.51 3.84 0.44
CA PHE A 138 -7.65 3.79 -0.74
C PHE A 138 -7.42 2.33 -1.17
N SER A 139 -6.90 2.13 -2.37
CA SER A 139 -6.50 0.80 -2.85
C SER A 139 -5.12 0.82 -3.49
N ILE A 140 -4.45 -0.32 -3.42
CA ILE A 140 -3.20 -0.62 -4.12
C ILE A 140 -3.47 -1.83 -5.01
N SER A 141 -3.07 -1.75 -6.28
CA SER A 141 -3.12 -2.88 -7.21
C SER A 141 -1.75 -3.11 -7.83
N TYR A 142 -1.33 -4.36 -7.95
CA TYR A 142 -0.03 -4.75 -8.50
C TYR A 142 -0.07 -6.21 -8.98
N ASN A 143 0.89 -6.59 -9.83
CA ASN A 143 1.18 -7.98 -10.11
C ASN A 143 2.35 -8.44 -9.25
N ASP A 144 2.27 -9.65 -8.72
CA ASP A 144 3.40 -10.26 -8.00
C ASP A 144 4.35 -11.00 -8.97
N ASN A 145 5.39 -11.61 -8.41
CA ASN A 145 6.40 -12.34 -9.19
C ASN A 145 5.87 -13.61 -9.91
N MET A 146 4.64 -14.02 -9.62
CA MET A 146 3.94 -15.11 -10.31
C MET A 146 2.91 -14.60 -11.32
N ASP A 147 2.93 -13.31 -11.63
CA ASP A 147 1.95 -12.60 -12.46
C ASP A 147 0.51 -12.64 -11.91
N TYR A 148 0.33 -12.93 -10.63
CA TYR A 148 -0.98 -12.86 -10.00
C TYR A 148 -1.36 -11.40 -9.79
N LYS A 149 -2.61 -11.07 -10.11
CA LYS A 149 -3.15 -9.73 -9.90
C LYS A 149 -3.60 -9.58 -8.46
N ASN A 150 -2.98 -8.68 -7.76
CA ASN A 150 -3.31 -8.35 -6.39
C ASN A 150 -4.01 -7.00 -6.32
N ARG A 151 -5.03 -6.91 -5.50
CA ARG A 151 -5.67 -5.66 -5.12
C ARG A 151 -5.94 -5.66 -3.62
N ILE A 152 -5.45 -4.65 -2.94
CA ILE A 152 -5.69 -4.42 -1.52
C ILE A 152 -6.51 -3.14 -1.38
N VAL A 153 -7.62 -3.22 -0.69
CA VAL A 153 -8.45 -2.06 -0.32
C VAL A 153 -8.27 -1.83 1.17
N PHE A 154 -7.89 -0.62 1.53
CA PHE A 154 -7.72 -0.16 2.91
C PHE A 154 -8.80 0.83 3.28
N GLU A 155 -9.27 0.75 4.52
CA GLU A 155 -10.25 1.66 5.11
C GLU A 155 -9.83 2.03 6.53
N VAL A 156 -9.90 3.32 6.87
CA VAL A 156 -9.59 3.82 8.21
C VAL A 156 -10.58 3.27 9.23
N LEU A 157 -10.04 2.78 10.38
CA LEU A 157 -10.81 2.27 11.52
C LEU A 157 -11.46 3.38 12.32
#